data_090cec54a45c707051ae14b39f75e037
#
_entry.id   090cec54a45c707051ae14b39f75e037
#
_cell.length_a   1.000
_cell.length_b   1.000
_cell.length_c   1.000
_cell.angle_alpha   90.00
_cell.angle_beta   90.00
_cell.angle_gamma   90.00
#
_symmetry.space_group_name_H-M   'P 1'
#
loop_
_entity.id
_entity.type
_entity.pdbx_description
1 polymer ?
#
loop_
_entity_poly.entity_id
_entity_poly.type
_entity_poly.pdbx_seq_one_letter_code
_entity_poly.pdbx_strand_id
1 'polypeptide(L)'
;MTEQKIKLKMIRMSEVQSQEIEWLWYPFIPYGKLTIIQGDPGDGKTTMVLNLAAKLSKGEALDENMKVTEPVNVIYQTAEDGLADTVKPRLELAGADCERIIVIDESDKSLSMVCLLYTSDAA
;
A
#
# COMPACT_ATOMS: atom_id res chain seq x y z
N MET A 1 -22.69 2.04 -34.81
CA MET A 1 -22.09 3.06 -33.94
C MET A 1 -22.84 3.13 -32.63
N THR A 2 -22.20 2.67 -31.60
CA THR A 2 -22.80 2.68 -30.27
C THR A 2 -22.57 4.03 -29.61
N GLU A 3 -23.63 4.79 -29.46
CA GLU A 3 -23.56 6.00 -28.68
C GLU A 3 -23.41 5.65 -27.20
N GLN A 4 -22.28 6.03 -26.62
CA GLN A 4 -22.12 5.95 -25.18
C GLN A 4 -22.92 7.08 -24.54
N LYS A 5 -24.03 6.71 -23.96
CA LYS A 5 -24.80 7.65 -23.13
C LYS A 5 -24.11 7.79 -21.79
N ILE A 6 -23.53 8.96 -21.56
CA ILE A 6 -23.00 9.30 -20.24
C ILE A 6 -24.19 9.62 -19.34
N LYS A 7 -24.44 8.76 -18.38
CA LYS A 7 -25.47 9.02 -17.37
C LYS A 7 -24.79 9.58 -16.13
N LEU A 8 -25.17 10.80 -15.78
CA LEU A 8 -24.80 11.38 -14.51
C LEU A 8 -25.67 10.77 -13.41
N LYS A 9 -25.02 10.13 -12.45
CA LYS A 9 -25.68 9.64 -11.27
C LYS A 9 -25.61 10.72 -10.19
N MET A 10 -26.74 11.29 -9.87
CA MET A 10 -26.83 12.31 -8.83
C MET A 10 -27.51 11.71 -7.60
N ILE A 11 -26.89 11.85 -6.45
CA ILE A 11 -27.40 11.33 -5.18
C ILE A 11 -27.48 12.50 -4.20
N ARG A 12 -28.59 12.60 -3.48
CA ARG A 12 -28.68 13.57 -2.38
C ARG A 12 -27.88 13.06 -1.20
N MET A 13 -27.08 13.92 -0.63
CA MET A 13 -26.23 13.52 0.49
C MET A 13 -27.06 13.06 1.71
N SER A 14 -28.29 13.56 1.85
CA SER A 14 -29.20 13.12 2.91
C SER A 14 -29.60 11.64 2.79
N GLU A 15 -29.50 11.08 1.59
CA GLU A 15 -29.81 9.65 1.33
C GLU A 15 -28.62 8.73 1.58
N VAL A 16 -27.45 9.30 1.77
CA VAL A 16 -26.22 8.53 2.00
C VAL A 16 -26.13 8.20 3.49
N GLN A 17 -25.90 6.92 3.79
CA GLN A 17 -25.65 6.51 5.17
C GLN A 17 -24.19 6.69 5.51
N SER A 18 -23.93 7.38 6.62
CA SER A 18 -22.58 7.52 7.12
C SER A 18 -22.00 6.17 7.55
N GLN A 19 -20.76 5.93 7.18
CA GLN A 19 -20.04 4.74 7.61
C GLN A 19 -18.73 5.17 8.27
N GLU A 20 -18.33 4.43 9.28
CA GLU A 20 -17.04 4.66 9.92
C GLU A 20 -15.92 4.16 9.02
N ILE A 21 -14.82 4.90 9.03
CA ILE A 21 -13.60 4.50 8.32
C ILE A 21 -12.85 3.47 9.17
N GLU A 22 -12.50 2.36 8.55
CA GLU A 22 -11.60 1.39 9.18
C GLU A 22 -10.16 1.79 8.93
N TRP A 23 -9.33 1.76 9.96
CA TRP A 23 -7.95 2.22 9.92
C TRP A 23 -7.00 1.06 10.10
N LEU A 24 -6.01 0.98 9.19
CA LEU A 24 -4.83 0.16 9.46
C LEU A 24 -3.94 0.86 10.49
N TRP A 25 -3.75 2.15 10.32
CA TRP A 25 -2.91 2.96 11.21
C TRP A 25 -3.53 4.35 11.37
N TYR A 26 -4.25 4.55 12.45
CA TYR A 26 -4.90 5.83 12.72
C TYR A 26 -3.91 6.89 13.13
N PRO A 27 -3.98 8.10 12.65
CA PRO A 27 -4.90 8.62 11.64
C PRO A 27 -4.30 8.70 10.23
N PHE A 28 -3.35 7.85 9.91
CA PHE A 28 -2.53 8.00 8.70
C PHE A 28 -2.96 7.11 7.54
N ILE A 29 -3.27 5.85 7.82
CA ILE A 29 -3.54 4.87 6.76
C ILE A 29 -4.88 4.21 6.98
N PRO A 30 -5.91 4.63 6.23
CA PRO A 30 -7.21 3.95 6.22
C PRO A 30 -7.18 2.72 5.32
N TYR A 31 -8.01 1.74 5.62
CA TYR A 31 -8.24 0.62 4.72
C TYR A 31 -9.02 1.05 3.49
N GLY A 32 -8.72 0.41 2.35
CA GLY A 32 -9.48 0.61 1.12
C GLY A 32 -9.30 1.97 0.47
N LYS A 33 -8.30 2.73 0.85
CA LYS A 33 -8.03 4.07 0.31
C LYS A 33 -6.56 4.25 0.00
N LEU A 34 -6.27 5.19 -0.87
CA LEU A 34 -4.89 5.56 -1.22
C LEU A 34 -4.33 6.51 -0.16
N THR A 35 -3.11 6.21 0.29
CA THR A 35 -2.34 7.10 1.16
C THR A 35 -1.10 7.56 0.41
N ILE A 36 -0.82 8.86 0.45
CA ILE A 36 0.35 9.45 -0.20
C ILE A 36 1.32 9.94 0.88
N ILE A 37 2.58 9.52 0.76
CA ILE A 37 3.66 9.97 1.62
C ILE A 37 4.59 10.84 0.78
N GLN A 38 4.76 12.09 1.19
CA GLN A 38 5.59 13.05 0.48
C GLN A 38 6.69 13.57 1.37
N GLY A 39 7.79 13.95 0.76
CA GLY A 39 8.94 14.55 1.43
C GLY A 39 10.10 14.69 0.45
N ASP A 40 11.13 15.41 0.87
CA ASP A 40 12.32 15.61 0.04
C ASP A 40 13.18 14.34 -0.02
N PRO A 41 14.02 14.20 -1.04
CA PRO A 41 14.97 13.08 -1.09
C PRO A 41 15.84 13.07 0.17
N GLY A 42 16.00 11.90 0.77
CA GLY A 42 16.77 11.74 2.00
C GLY A 42 16.00 11.89 3.30
N ASP A 43 14.71 12.18 3.26
CA ASP A 43 13.87 12.32 4.46
C ASP A 43 13.50 10.99 5.13
N GLY A 44 13.95 9.88 4.56
CA GLY A 44 13.68 8.56 5.15
C GLY A 44 12.35 7.94 4.77
N LYS A 45 11.71 8.39 3.69
CA LYS A 45 10.43 7.84 3.22
C LYS A 45 10.52 6.35 2.92
N THR A 46 11.52 5.94 2.18
CA THR A 46 11.74 4.53 1.84
C THR A 46 11.99 3.70 3.08
N THR A 47 12.79 4.20 4.01
CA THR A 47 13.07 3.51 5.28
C THR A 47 11.78 3.31 6.08
N MET A 48 10.94 4.33 6.15
CA MET A 48 9.66 4.23 6.87
C MET A 48 8.74 3.21 6.21
N VAL A 49 8.62 3.22 4.88
CA VAL A 49 7.77 2.28 4.14
C VAL A 49 8.26 0.86 4.31
N LEU A 50 9.57 0.62 4.25
CA LEU A 50 10.14 -0.71 4.44
C LEU A 50 9.97 -1.20 5.88
N ASN A 51 10.09 -0.31 6.87
CA ASN A 51 9.79 -0.67 8.25
C ASN A 51 8.32 -1.03 8.45
N LEU A 52 7.43 -0.29 7.82
CA LEU A 52 6.00 -0.60 7.86
C LEU A 52 5.73 -1.96 7.22
N ALA A 53 6.30 -2.23 6.05
CA ALA A 53 6.16 -3.51 5.39
C ALA A 53 6.69 -4.66 6.26
N ALA A 54 7.84 -4.45 6.89
CA ALA A 54 8.43 -5.45 7.80
C ALA A 54 7.50 -5.76 8.97
N LYS A 55 6.94 -4.75 9.60
CA LYS A 55 6.01 -4.94 10.72
C LYS A 55 4.74 -5.67 10.27
N LEU A 56 4.16 -5.25 9.15
CA LEU A 56 2.97 -5.91 8.62
C LEU A 56 3.23 -7.38 8.28
N SER A 57 4.40 -7.70 7.75
CA SER A 57 4.75 -9.07 7.41
C SER A 57 4.84 -10.00 8.63
N LYS A 58 5.06 -9.43 9.80
CA LYS A 58 5.15 -10.17 11.06
C LYS A 58 3.90 -10.06 11.92
N GLY A 59 2.91 -9.28 11.50
CA GLY A 59 1.73 -9.02 12.30
C GLY A 59 2.02 -8.13 13.52
N GLU A 60 3.02 -7.28 13.42
CA GLU A 60 3.41 -6.34 14.45
C GLU A 60 2.97 -4.93 14.10
N ALA A 61 2.77 -4.10 15.10
CA ALA A 61 2.38 -2.70 14.93
C ALA A 61 3.58 -1.78 15.14
N LEU A 62 3.58 -0.63 14.41
CA LEU A 62 4.58 0.41 14.61
C LEU A 62 4.32 1.19 15.91
N ASP A 63 3.06 1.37 16.24
CA ASP A 63 2.64 2.04 17.47
C ASP A 63 1.28 1.50 17.93
N GLU A 64 0.77 2.07 19.03
CA GLU A 64 -0.48 1.63 19.66
C GLU A 64 -1.74 1.92 18.81
N ASN A 65 -1.64 2.83 17.85
CA ASN A 65 -2.77 3.19 16.98
C ASN A 65 -2.88 2.31 15.74
N MET A 66 -1.93 1.43 15.55
CA MET A 66 -1.92 0.52 14.41
C MET A 66 -2.54 -0.81 14.83
N LYS A 67 -3.65 -1.16 14.20
CA LYS A 67 -4.38 -2.40 14.50
C LYS A 67 -3.90 -3.51 13.56
N VAL A 68 -2.93 -4.26 14.00
CA VAL A 68 -2.43 -5.44 13.29
C VAL A 68 -2.49 -6.61 14.24
N THR A 69 -3.22 -7.65 13.86
CA THR A 69 -3.42 -8.83 14.69
C THR A 69 -2.78 -10.07 14.09
N GLU A 70 -2.54 -10.08 12.77
CA GLU A 70 -2.01 -11.23 12.06
C GLU A 70 -1.00 -10.78 11.00
N PRO A 71 -0.01 -11.63 10.67
CA PRO A 71 0.87 -11.36 9.55
C PRO A 71 0.11 -11.24 8.25
N VAL A 72 0.45 -10.24 7.43
CA VAL A 72 -0.17 -10.00 6.14
C VAL A 72 0.88 -9.98 5.05
N ASN A 73 0.46 -10.25 3.83
CA ASN A 73 1.31 -10.13 2.67
C ASN A 73 1.35 -8.66 2.21
N VAL A 74 2.52 -8.23 1.79
CA VAL A 74 2.75 -6.88 1.29
C VAL A 74 3.25 -6.96 -0.14
N ILE A 75 2.66 -6.19 -1.01
CA ILE A 75 3.16 -6.03 -2.38
C ILE A 75 3.90 -4.70 -2.44
N TYR A 76 5.18 -4.77 -2.77
CA TYR A 76 6.05 -3.62 -2.86
C TYR A 76 6.55 -3.44 -4.27
N GLN A 77 6.52 -2.22 -4.76
CA GLN A 77 7.03 -1.90 -6.09
C GLN A 77 7.99 -0.72 -6.00
N THR A 78 9.12 -0.85 -6.65
CA THR A 78 10.09 0.25 -6.77
C THR A 78 10.73 0.21 -8.16
N ALA A 79 10.95 1.39 -8.72
CA ALA A 79 11.68 1.55 -9.97
C ALA A 79 13.12 2.04 -9.75
N GLU A 80 13.40 2.53 -8.54
CA GLU A 80 14.65 3.26 -8.28
C GLU A 80 15.67 2.43 -7.52
N ASP A 81 15.24 1.57 -6.61
CA ASP A 81 16.14 0.87 -5.70
C ASP A 81 16.44 -0.55 -6.19
N GLY A 82 17.70 -0.97 -6.09
CA GLY A 82 18.06 -2.35 -6.32
C GLY A 82 17.48 -3.29 -5.28
N LEU A 83 16.92 -4.41 -5.72
CA LEU A 83 16.29 -5.36 -4.81
C LEU A 83 17.31 -6.06 -3.92
N ALA A 84 18.43 -6.49 -4.49
CA ALA A 84 19.43 -7.28 -3.76
C ALA A 84 20.33 -6.43 -2.88
N ASP A 85 20.66 -5.22 -3.30
CA ASP A 85 21.64 -4.37 -2.64
C ASP A 85 21.03 -3.32 -1.71
N THR A 86 19.77 -2.98 -1.89
CA THR A 86 19.11 -1.92 -1.12
C THR A 86 17.89 -2.43 -0.37
N VAL A 87 16.91 -2.99 -1.06
CA VAL A 87 15.63 -3.36 -0.46
C VAL A 87 15.77 -4.56 0.48
N LYS A 88 16.38 -5.64 0.00
CA LYS A 88 16.55 -6.86 0.80
C LYS A 88 17.33 -6.63 2.10
N PRO A 89 18.50 -5.97 2.08
CA PRO A 89 19.23 -5.71 3.32
C PRO A 89 18.44 -4.87 4.33
N ARG A 90 17.69 -3.87 3.85
CA ARG A 90 16.88 -3.03 4.75
C ARG A 90 15.74 -3.80 5.37
N LEU A 91 15.09 -4.67 4.60
CA LEU A 91 14.03 -5.54 5.13
C LEU A 91 14.58 -6.51 6.16
N GLU A 92 15.74 -7.09 5.91
CA GLU A 92 16.39 -8.00 6.87
C GLU A 92 16.75 -7.28 8.16
N LEU A 93 17.30 -6.06 8.08
CA LEU A 93 17.60 -5.25 9.26
C LEU A 93 16.35 -4.89 10.06
N ALA A 94 15.23 -4.68 9.37
CA ALA A 94 13.96 -4.39 10.02
C ALA A 94 13.29 -5.67 10.57
N GLY A 95 13.84 -6.82 10.32
CA GLY A 95 13.31 -8.09 10.82
C GLY A 95 12.11 -8.60 10.05
N ALA A 96 11.96 -8.24 8.79
CA ALA A 96 10.81 -8.62 7.98
C ALA A 96 10.74 -10.12 7.73
N ASP A 97 9.52 -10.64 7.60
CA ASP A 97 9.27 -11.94 7.01
C ASP A 97 9.24 -11.77 5.50
N CYS A 98 10.37 -11.99 4.86
CA CYS A 98 10.53 -11.75 3.42
C CYS A 98 9.70 -12.68 2.55
N GLU A 99 9.19 -13.78 3.06
CA GLU A 99 8.27 -14.64 2.32
C GLU A 99 6.92 -13.98 2.09
N ARG A 100 6.56 -13.01 2.93
CA ARG A 100 5.29 -12.29 2.82
C ARG A 100 5.41 -10.96 2.08
N ILE A 101 6.62 -10.57 1.71
CA ILE A 101 6.85 -9.34 0.96
C ILE A 101 7.12 -9.71 -0.48
N ILE A 102 6.19 -9.36 -1.35
CA ILE A 102 6.22 -9.68 -2.77
C ILE A 102 6.60 -8.42 -3.51
N VAL A 103 7.65 -8.50 -4.29
CA VAL A 103 8.12 -7.36 -5.08
C VAL A 103 7.81 -7.61 -6.54
N ILE A 104 7.27 -6.59 -7.20
CA ILE A 104 7.03 -6.65 -8.63
C ILE A 104 8.27 -6.05 -9.31
N ASP A 105 8.90 -6.88 -10.13
CA ASP A 105 10.10 -6.48 -10.87
C ASP A 105 9.66 -5.71 -12.12
N GLU A 106 10.01 -4.42 -12.16
CA GLU A 106 9.67 -3.55 -13.28
C GLU A 106 10.55 -3.74 -14.51
N SER A 107 11.47 -4.69 -14.50
CA SER A 107 12.17 -5.03 -15.73
C SER A 107 11.22 -5.48 -16.83
N ASP A 108 10.04 -5.96 -16.47
CA ASP A 108 8.96 -6.22 -17.40
C ASP A 108 8.07 -4.97 -17.54
N LYS A 109 8.28 -4.23 -18.60
CA LYS A 109 7.57 -2.98 -18.87
C LYS A 109 6.10 -3.16 -19.27
N SER A 110 5.58 -4.37 -19.31
CA SER A 110 4.18 -4.63 -19.64
C SER A 110 3.24 -4.30 -18.48
N LEU A 111 3.76 -4.18 -17.25
CA LEU A 111 2.95 -3.87 -16.07
C LEU A 111 2.84 -2.37 -15.87
N SER A 112 1.62 -1.89 -15.74
CA SER A 112 1.35 -0.50 -15.44
C SER A 112 0.89 -0.33 -13.99
N MET A 113 1.05 0.88 -13.44
CA MET A 113 0.59 1.20 -12.09
C MET A 113 -0.93 0.98 -11.94
N VAL A 114 -1.69 1.20 -13.00
CA VAL A 114 -3.12 0.95 -13.00
C VAL A 114 -3.45 -0.51 -12.76
N CYS A 115 -2.71 -1.41 -13.42
CA CYS A 115 -2.89 -2.86 -13.21
C CYS A 115 -2.57 -3.26 -11.77
N LEU A 116 -1.55 -2.65 -11.16
CA LEU A 116 -1.16 -2.94 -9.78
C LEU A 116 -2.24 -2.52 -8.79
N LEU A 117 -2.80 -1.33 -8.96
CA LEU A 117 -3.89 -0.85 -8.10
C LEU A 117 -5.10 -1.78 -8.18
N TYR A 118 -5.41 -2.26 -9.38
CA TYR A 118 -6.53 -3.18 -9.60
C TYR A 118 -6.29 -4.52 -8.93
N THR A 119 -5.08 -5.03 -9.00
CA THR A 119 -4.69 -6.30 -8.39
C THR A 119 -4.76 -6.24 -6.85
N SER A 120 -4.36 -5.13 -6.26
CA SER A 120 -4.39 -4.98 -4.80
C SER A 120 -5.83 -4.97 -4.27
N ASP A 121 -6.79 -4.47 -5.03
CA ASP A 121 -8.20 -4.48 -4.65
C ASP A 121 -8.81 -5.89 -4.72
N ALA A 122 -8.25 -6.78 -5.49
CA ALA A 122 -8.73 -8.15 -5.66
C ALA A 122 -8.19 -9.13 -4.62
N ALA A 123 -7.25 -8.68 -3.83
CA ALA A 123 -6.59 -9.55 -2.84
C ALA A 123 -7.38 -9.71 -1.54
#